data_5353604993da80c0f71030e742e2433e
#
_entry.id   5353604993da80c0f71030e742e2433e
#
_cell.length_a   1.000
_cell.length_b   1.000
_cell.length_c   1.000
_cell.angle_alpha   90.00
_cell.angle_beta   90.00
_cell.angle_gamma   90.00
#
_symmetry.space_group_name_H-M   'P 1'
#
loop_
_entity.id
_entity.type
_entity.pdbx_description
1 polymer ?
#
loop_
_entity_poly.entity_id
_entity_poly.type
_entity_poly.pdbx_seq_one_letter_code
_entity_poly.pdbx_strand_id
1 'polypeptide(L)'
;MNFELSIITINYNGVKDTCELIETLPLDDASIEVIVVDNASKADEATFIALRFPQVKVIRSTQNLGFAGGNNLGIQAAQGKYLFFINNDTIFRCKKEDVRRKMWQPLIDCLESSPKIGAVCPKICFAWGKHPIQFAGYTPLSSITMRNRSIGFGEEDLGQYDKAHPTPYAHGAAMMVKREVVEKAGLMPECYFLYYEELDWSMMIRRTGYDIWYEPACTIYHKESQSTGQNSPLRTYYITRNRLLFVQRNNPTFSRYLSYGYLIGMVAVRDMLKYCIHRRPDLAQATIKGIYHFIKSSAS
;
A
#
# COMPACT_ATOMS: atom_id res chain seq x y z
N MET A 1 -21.03 19.01 -1.12
CA MET A 1 -21.30 18.13 0.02
C MET A 1 -19.95 17.77 0.63
N ASN A 2 -19.77 17.88 1.92
CA ASN A 2 -18.52 17.43 2.57
C ASN A 2 -18.71 15.96 2.93
N PHE A 3 -18.06 15.06 2.20
CA PHE A 3 -18.03 13.64 2.56
C PHE A 3 -17.22 13.43 3.85
N GLU A 4 -17.62 12.46 4.65
CA GLU A 4 -16.83 12.03 5.81
C GLU A 4 -15.62 11.21 5.34
N LEU A 5 -15.84 10.29 4.39
CA LEU A 5 -14.86 9.34 3.92
C LEU A 5 -14.75 9.33 2.39
N SER A 6 -13.53 9.40 1.87
CA SER A 6 -13.21 9.07 0.48
C SER A 6 -12.50 7.73 0.43
N ILE A 7 -13.10 6.74 -0.22
CA ILE A 7 -12.49 5.44 -0.50
C ILE A 7 -11.80 5.53 -1.86
N ILE A 8 -10.48 5.31 -1.89
CA ILE A 8 -9.65 5.45 -3.08
C ILE A 8 -9.07 4.08 -3.43
N THR A 9 -9.29 3.64 -4.65
CA THR A 9 -8.71 2.40 -5.17
C THR A 9 -8.18 2.59 -6.58
N ILE A 10 -7.13 1.83 -6.92
CA ILE A 10 -6.50 1.86 -8.24
C ILE A 10 -6.90 0.62 -9.01
N ASN A 11 -7.38 0.80 -10.23
CA ASN A 11 -7.58 -0.26 -11.20
C ASN A 11 -6.45 -0.24 -12.24
N TYR A 12 -5.86 -1.41 -12.52
CA TYR A 12 -4.92 -1.59 -13.63
C TYR A 12 -5.03 -3.00 -14.18
N ASN A 13 -5.75 -3.17 -15.30
CA ASN A 13 -6.06 -4.48 -15.89
C ASN A 13 -6.69 -5.47 -14.89
N GLY A 14 -7.53 -4.98 -13.99
CA GLY A 14 -8.06 -5.71 -12.85
C GLY A 14 -9.55 -5.47 -12.60
N VAL A 15 -10.32 -5.16 -13.64
CA VAL A 15 -11.74 -4.77 -13.54
C VAL A 15 -12.59 -5.75 -12.74
N LYS A 16 -12.30 -7.05 -12.82
CA LYS A 16 -13.04 -8.06 -12.05
C LYS A 16 -12.88 -7.84 -10.56
N ASP A 17 -11.65 -7.73 -10.07
CA ASP A 17 -11.35 -7.51 -8.66
C ASP A 17 -11.89 -6.15 -8.19
N THR A 18 -11.73 -5.11 -9.02
CA THR A 18 -12.28 -3.78 -8.74
C THR A 18 -13.80 -3.80 -8.58
N CYS A 19 -14.53 -4.50 -9.46
CA CYS A 19 -15.98 -4.64 -9.33
C CYS A 19 -16.36 -5.42 -8.06
N GLU A 20 -15.66 -6.51 -7.75
CA GLU A 20 -15.90 -7.28 -6.54
C GLU A 20 -15.69 -6.46 -5.26
N LEU A 21 -14.64 -5.60 -5.22
CA LEU A 21 -14.46 -4.66 -4.12
C LEU A 21 -15.64 -3.70 -4.01
N ILE A 22 -16.02 -3.02 -5.12
CA ILE A 22 -17.08 -2.02 -5.14
C ILE A 22 -18.41 -2.63 -4.66
N GLU A 23 -18.74 -3.86 -5.04
CA GLU A 23 -19.93 -4.58 -4.60
C GLU A 23 -19.99 -4.83 -3.08
N THR A 24 -18.84 -4.79 -2.40
CA THR A 24 -18.78 -4.89 -0.94
C THR A 24 -19.01 -3.56 -0.21
N LEU A 25 -18.98 -2.43 -0.94
CA LEU A 25 -19.11 -1.10 -0.37
C LEU A 25 -20.57 -0.62 -0.31
N PRO A 26 -21.00 0.15 0.70
CA PRO A 26 -22.35 0.71 0.82
C PRO A 26 -22.47 1.98 -0.04
N LEU A 27 -22.67 1.82 -1.35
CA LEU A 27 -22.73 2.92 -2.32
C LEU A 27 -23.94 3.85 -2.15
N ASP A 28 -24.91 3.48 -1.33
CA ASP A 28 -26.09 4.27 -0.97
C ASP A 28 -25.87 5.18 0.24
N ASP A 29 -24.70 5.13 0.87
CA ASP A 29 -24.34 6.01 1.99
C ASP A 29 -23.85 7.35 1.45
N ALA A 30 -24.64 8.42 1.68
CA ALA A 30 -24.33 9.78 1.22
C ALA A 30 -23.13 10.42 1.94
N SER A 31 -22.65 9.82 3.04
CA SER A 31 -21.48 10.33 3.78
C SER A 31 -20.15 9.89 3.16
N ILE A 32 -20.17 8.94 2.21
CA ILE A 32 -18.97 8.43 1.56
C ILE A 32 -18.93 8.73 0.07
N GLU A 33 -17.75 8.85 -0.48
CA GLU A 33 -17.49 8.79 -1.91
C GLU A 33 -16.51 7.67 -2.23
N VAL A 34 -16.72 7.02 -3.37
CA VAL A 34 -15.81 5.99 -3.88
C VAL A 34 -15.16 6.51 -5.16
N ILE A 35 -13.83 6.50 -5.17
CA ILE A 35 -13.00 6.97 -6.28
C ILE A 35 -12.19 5.79 -6.81
N VAL A 36 -12.41 5.45 -8.07
CA VAL A 36 -11.60 4.47 -8.79
C VAL A 36 -10.70 5.20 -9.77
N VAL A 37 -9.41 5.00 -9.64
CA VAL A 37 -8.44 5.52 -10.62
C VAL A 37 -8.05 4.38 -11.56
N ASP A 38 -8.53 4.42 -12.79
CA ASP A 38 -8.04 3.53 -13.84
C ASP A 38 -6.67 4.03 -14.33
N ASN A 39 -5.64 3.29 -13.98
CA ASN A 39 -4.24 3.66 -14.15
C ASN A 39 -3.70 3.24 -15.52
N ALA A 40 -4.43 3.59 -16.59
CA ALA A 40 -4.16 3.24 -17.99
C ALA A 40 -4.27 1.73 -18.27
N SER A 41 -5.39 1.11 -17.91
CA SER A 41 -5.70 -0.26 -18.33
C SER A 41 -5.74 -0.40 -19.85
N LYS A 42 -5.34 -1.57 -20.34
CA LYS A 42 -5.28 -1.85 -21.80
C LYS A 42 -6.67 -1.87 -22.47
N ALA A 43 -7.65 -2.43 -21.75
CA ALA A 43 -9.05 -2.40 -22.15
C ALA A 43 -9.73 -1.14 -21.59
N ASP A 44 -10.89 -0.80 -22.11
CA ASP A 44 -11.70 0.32 -21.60
C ASP A 44 -12.43 -0.03 -20.29
N GLU A 45 -11.63 -0.37 -19.25
CA GLU A 45 -12.14 -0.76 -17.95
C GLU A 45 -12.78 0.41 -17.21
N ALA A 46 -12.29 1.63 -17.43
CA ALA A 46 -12.85 2.83 -16.81
C ALA A 46 -14.31 3.06 -17.23
N THR A 47 -14.62 2.99 -18.52
CA THR A 47 -16.00 3.12 -19.01
C THR A 47 -16.88 1.98 -18.49
N PHE A 48 -16.36 0.75 -18.47
CA PHE A 48 -17.09 -0.40 -17.92
C PHE A 48 -17.47 -0.20 -16.44
N ILE A 49 -16.53 0.25 -15.61
CA ILE A 49 -16.76 0.50 -14.17
C ILE A 49 -17.79 1.63 -13.99
N ALA A 50 -17.64 2.74 -14.73
CA ALA A 50 -18.52 3.90 -14.64
C ALA A 50 -19.98 3.55 -15.04
N LEU A 51 -20.17 2.73 -16.08
CA LEU A 51 -21.50 2.28 -16.49
C LEU A 51 -22.14 1.31 -15.48
N ARG A 52 -21.34 0.42 -14.87
CA ARG A 52 -21.82 -0.56 -13.89
C ARG A 52 -22.14 0.07 -12.54
N PHE A 53 -21.37 1.08 -12.14
CA PHE A 53 -21.48 1.74 -10.83
C PHE A 53 -21.56 3.26 -10.99
N PRO A 54 -22.73 3.83 -11.38
CA PRO A 54 -22.88 5.25 -11.64
C PRO A 54 -22.59 6.16 -10.43
N GLN A 55 -22.63 5.61 -9.20
CA GLN A 55 -22.34 6.33 -7.96
C GLN A 55 -20.82 6.50 -7.72
N VAL A 56 -19.99 5.74 -8.45
CA VAL A 56 -18.54 5.74 -8.29
C VAL A 56 -17.91 6.79 -9.18
N LYS A 57 -17.03 7.61 -8.63
CA LYS A 57 -16.22 8.56 -9.39
C LYS A 57 -15.06 7.81 -10.05
N VAL A 58 -15.09 7.67 -11.36
CA VAL A 58 -14.01 7.02 -12.12
C VAL A 58 -13.10 8.08 -12.75
N ILE A 59 -11.79 7.97 -12.49
CA ILE A 59 -10.75 8.82 -13.06
C ILE A 59 -9.92 7.96 -14.00
N ARG A 60 -9.75 8.38 -15.25
CA ARG A 60 -8.89 7.71 -16.22
C ARG A 60 -7.55 8.41 -16.33
N SER A 61 -6.47 7.70 -16.05
CA SER A 61 -5.12 8.14 -16.38
C SER A 61 -4.76 7.77 -17.82
N THR A 62 -3.98 8.61 -18.46
CA THR A 62 -3.46 8.35 -19.83
C THR A 62 -2.21 7.47 -19.83
N GLN A 63 -1.58 7.28 -18.66
CA GLN A 63 -0.38 6.47 -18.50
C GLN A 63 -0.40 5.77 -17.12
N ASN A 64 0.30 4.64 -17.02
CA ASN A 64 0.46 3.96 -15.74
C ASN A 64 1.45 4.74 -14.85
N LEU A 65 0.92 5.36 -13.81
CA LEU A 65 1.66 6.20 -12.86
C LEU A 65 2.24 5.39 -11.66
N GLY A 66 2.07 4.07 -11.68
CA GLY A 66 2.40 3.24 -10.52
C GLY A 66 1.42 3.40 -9.36
N PHE A 67 1.76 2.85 -8.20
CA PHE A 67 0.88 2.88 -7.04
C PHE A 67 0.73 4.29 -6.45
N ALA A 68 1.83 5.00 -6.22
CA ALA A 68 1.80 6.33 -5.65
C ALA A 68 1.07 7.34 -6.54
N GLY A 69 1.42 7.40 -7.84
CA GLY A 69 0.79 8.36 -8.76
C GLY A 69 -0.69 8.11 -8.96
N GLY A 70 -1.12 6.84 -9.05
CA GLY A 70 -2.54 6.50 -9.10
C GLY A 70 -3.30 6.96 -7.84
N ASN A 71 -2.77 6.68 -6.65
CA ASN A 71 -3.37 7.16 -5.40
C ASN A 71 -3.36 8.69 -5.31
N ASN A 72 -2.33 9.37 -5.79
CA ASN A 72 -2.25 10.82 -5.79
C ASN A 72 -3.35 11.47 -6.66
N LEU A 73 -3.70 10.88 -7.80
CA LEU A 73 -4.87 11.33 -8.58
C LEU A 73 -6.16 11.16 -7.78
N GLY A 74 -6.30 10.07 -7.04
CA GLY A 74 -7.42 9.85 -6.13
C GLY A 74 -7.46 10.89 -5.02
N ILE A 75 -6.33 11.19 -4.36
CA ILE A 75 -6.21 12.22 -3.32
C ILE A 75 -6.68 13.59 -3.83
N GLN A 76 -6.22 13.99 -5.01
CA GLN A 76 -6.56 15.28 -5.62
C GLN A 76 -8.06 15.42 -5.92
N ALA A 77 -8.72 14.31 -6.19
CA ALA A 77 -10.15 14.28 -6.52
C ALA A 77 -11.06 14.08 -5.30
N ALA A 78 -10.50 13.63 -4.19
CA ALA A 78 -11.20 13.30 -2.96
C ALA A 78 -11.64 14.55 -2.18
N GLN A 79 -12.79 14.47 -1.49
CA GLN A 79 -13.36 15.56 -0.69
C GLN A 79 -13.59 15.16 0.78
N GLY A 80 -13.48 13.88 1.15
CA GLY A 80 -13.72 13.36 2.48
C GLY A 80 -12.71 13.86 3.52
N LYS A 81 -13.14 13.92 4.77
CA LYS A 81 -12.28 14.22 5.94
C LYS A 81 -11.21 13.14 6.13
N TYR A 82 -11.59 11.89 5.89
CA TYR A 82 -10.69 10.73 5.91
C TYR A 82 -10.50 10.21 4.50
N LEU A 83 -9.27 9.76 4.19
CA LEU A 83 -8.91 9.13 2.93
C LEU A 83 -8.56 7.68 3.19
N PHE A 84 -9.36 6.76 2.66
CA PHE A 84 -9.14 5.32 2.81
C PHE A 84 -8.60 4.73 1.51
N PHE A 85 -7.32 4.48 1.49
CA PHE A 85 -6.63 3.80 0.39
C PHE A 85 -6.82 2.31 0.55
N ILE A 86 -7.31 1.65 -0.49
CA ILE A 86 -7.57 0.22 -0.46
C ILE A 86 -7.26 -0.40 -1.83
N ASN A 87 -6.53 -1.53 -1.83
CA ASN A 87 -6.26 -2.23 -3.08
C ASN A 87 -7.54 -2.79 -3.68
N ASN A 88 -7.63 -2.79 -5.02
CA ASN A 88 -8.79 -3.27 -5.74
C ASN A 88 -9.05 -4.79 -5.60
N ASP A 89 -8.03 -5.56 -5.19
CA ASP A 89 -8.12 -6.99 -4.92
C ASP A 89 -8.38 -7.32 -3.43
N THR A 90 -9.04 -6.40 -2.73
CA THR A 90 -9.53 -6.61 -1.38
C THR A 90 -11.05 -6.74 -1.34
N ILE A 91 -11.56 -7.36 -0.29
CA ILE A 91 -13.01 -7.48 -0.05
C ILE A 91 -13.31 -7.29 1.44
N PHE A 92 -14.47 -6.69 1.72
CA PHE A 92 -15.09 -6.71 3.04
C PHE A 92 -16.08 -7.88 3.15
N ARG A 93 -16.06 -8.59 4.28
CA ARG A 93 -16.98 -9.71 4.52
C ARG A 93 -18.02 -9.35 5.58
N CYS A 94 -18.96 -8.50 5.23
CA CYS A 94 -20.09 -8.15 6.09
C CYS A 94 -21.38 -8.78 5.55
N LYS A 95 -22.03 -9.64 6.36
CA LYS A 95 -23.27 -10.32 5.99
C LYS A 95 -24.53 -9.47 6.27
N LYS A 96 -24.44 -8.45 7.11
CA LYS A 96 -25.57 -7.60 7.52
C LYS A 96 -25.35 -6.16 7.04
N GLU A 97 -26.37 -5.55 6.49
CA GLU A 97 -26.32 -4.21 5.90
C GLU A 97 -25.98 -3.13 6.92
N ASP A 98 -26.54 -3.19 8.13
CA ASP A 98 -26.21 -2.25 9.22
C ASP A 98 -24.74 -2.33 9.66
N VAL A 99 -24.12 -3.52 9.56
CA VAL A 99 -22.69 -3.73 9.85
C VAL A 99 -21.83 -3.22 8.69
N ARG A 100 -22.35 -3.35 7.45
CA ARG A 100 -21.67 -2.89 6.23
C ARG A 100 -21.42 -1.37 6.23
N ARG A 101 -22.37 -0.57 6.70
CA ARG A 101 -22.24 0.89 6.80
C ARG A 101 -21.26 1.35 7.88
N LYS A 102 -20.92 0.49 8.83
CA LYS A 102 -20.06 0.79 9.98
C LYS A 102 -18.74 0.03 9.98
N MET A 103 -18.41 -0.69 8.89
CA MET A 103 -17.24 -1.59 8.88
C MET A 103 -15.90 -0.88 9.07
N TRP A 104 -15.80 0.39 8.70
CA TRP A 104 -14.60 1.21 8.93
C TRP A 104 -14.71 2.14 10.11
N GLN A 105 -15.86 2.18 10.82
CA GLN A 105 -16.02 3.05 11.98
C GLN A 105 -14.91 2.87 13.03
N PRO A 106 -14.45 1.63 13.34
CA PRO A 106 -13.33 1.45 14.26
C PRO A 106 -12.05 2.18 13.83
N LEU A 107 -11.80 2.32 12.53
CA LEU A 107 -10.65 3.08 12.02
C LEU A 107 -10.82 4.59 12.29
N ILE A 108 -12.01 5.12 12.08
CA ILE A 108 -12.33 6.53 12.38
C ILE A 108 -12.22 6.77 13.88
N ASP A 109 -12.80 5.90 14.70
CA ASP A 109 -12.75 6.02 16.17
C ASP A 109 -11.30 5.96 16.68
N CYS A 110 -10.47 5.10 16.10
CA CYS A 110 -9.04 5.05 16.39
C CYS A 110 -8.34 6.37 16.03
N LEU A 111 -8.59 6.91 14.83
CA LEU A 111 -8.03 8.20 14.40
C LEU A 111 -8.45 9.36 15.32
N GLU A 112 -9.69 9.35 15.80
CA GLU A 112 -10.22 10.41 16.68
C GLU A 112 -9.86 10.22 18.15
N SER A 113 -9.39 9.03 18.57
CA SER A 113 -9.00 8.74 19.96
C SER A 113 -7.82 9.58 20.44
N SER A 114 -7.00 10.09 19.51
CA SER A 114 -5.89 11.00 19.82
C SER A 114 -5.56 11.91 18.63
N PRO A 115 -5.26 13.20 18.88
CA PRO A 115 -4.82 14.12 17.83
C PRO A 115 -3.46 13.74 17.21
N LYS A 116 -2.69 12.86 17.87
CA LYS A 116 -1.41 12.36 17.36
C LYS A 116 -1.56 11.23 16.35
N ILE A 117 -2.71 10.56 16.30
CA ILE A 117 -2.93 9.47 15.34
C ILE A 117 -3.32 10.07 13.99
N GLY A 118 -2.45 9.93 13.02
CA GLY A 118 -2.64 10.48 11.67
C GLY A 118 -3.07 9.47 10.63
N ALA A 119 -2.68 8.21 10.83
CA ALA A 119 -3.01 7.11 9.94
C ALA A 119 -3.32 5.84 10.73
N VAL A 120 -4.15 4.97 10.17
CA VAL A 120 -4.53 3.69 10.76
C VAL A 120 -4.68 2.62 9.68
N CYS A 121 -4.26 1.39 9.99
CA CYS A 121 -4.45 0.24 9.14
C CYS A 121 -5.37 -0.79 9.80
N PRO A 122 -6.29 -1.40 9.07
CA PRO A 122 -7.10 -2.52 9.57
C PRO A 122 -6.25 -3.78 9.74
N LYS A 123 -6.81 -4.80 10.39
CA LYS A 123 -6.33 -6.18 10.27
C LYS A 123 -6.49 -6.62 8.82
N ILE A 124 -5.44 -7.20 8.24
CA ILE A 124 -5.49 -7.73 6.88
C ILE A 124 -5.28 -9.23 6.94
N CYS A 125 -6.24 -9.97 6.40
CA CYS A 125 -6.15 -11.42 6.25
C CYS A 125 -6.07 -11.78 4.78
N PHE A 126 -5.47 -12.90 4.44
CA PHE A 126 -5.54 -13.43 3.08
C PHE A 126 -6.97 -13.90 2.78
N ALA A 127 -7.43 -13.68 1.55
CA ALA A 127 -8.77 -14.09 1.12
C ALA A 127 -8.87 -15.60 0.81
N TRP A 128 -7.79 -16.37 0.91
CA TRP A 128 -7.70 -17.79 0.59
C TRP A 128 -7.48 -18.66 1.84
N GLY A 129 -7.67 -19.96 1.67
CA GLY A 129 -7.49 -20.95 2.74
C GLY A 129 -8.38 -20.69 3.95
N LYS A 130 -7.81 -20.77 5.14
CA LYS A 130 -8.46 -20.43 6.42
C LYS A 130 -8.34 -18.94 6.78
N HIS A 131 -8.02 -18.10 5.81
CA HIS A 131 -7.83 -16.66 5.98
C HIS A 131 -6.71 -16.32 6.97
N PRO A 132 -5.48 -16.85 6.80
CA PRO A 132 -4.39 -16.53 7.69
C PRO A 132 -4.09 -15.01 7.64
N ILE A 133 -3.55 -14.51 8.74
CA ILE A 133 -3.21 -13.09 8.87
C ILE A 133 -2.11 -12.72 7.87
N GLN A 134 -2.29 -11.63 7.14
CA GLN A 134 -1.26 -11.01 6.33
C GLN A 134 -0.57 -9.88 7.09
N PHE A 135 -1.33 -9.11 7.88
CA PHE A 135 -0.84 -7.95 8.59
C PHE A 135 -1.62 -7.69 9.88
N ALA A 136 -0.87 -7.58 10.96
CA ALA A 136 -1.30 -7.11 12.27
C ALA A 136 -0.29 -6.09 12.84
N GLY A 137 0.24 -5.21 11.98
CA GLY A 137 1.31 -4.26 12.28
C GLY A 137 2.67 -4.71 11.75
N TYR A 138 3.65 -3.81 11.82
CA TYR A 138 5.04 -4.07 11.43
C TYR A 138 5.99 -3.92 12.61
N THR A 139 7.10 -4.67 12.58
CA THR A 139 8.27 -4.35 13.40
C THR A 139 9.05 -3.18 12.76
N PRO A 140 9.84 -2.41 13.54
CA PRO A 140 10.70 -1.38 12.96
C PRO A 140 11.67 -1.95 11.92
N LEU A 141 11.97 -1.16 10.88
CA LEU A 141 13.03 -1.46 9.92
C LEU A 141 14.40 -1.39 10.59
N SER A 142 15.24 -2.39 10.32
CA SER A 142 16.65 -2.31 10.67
C SER A 142 17.32 -1.19 9.86
N SER A 143 18.07 -0.32 10.52
CA SER A 143 18.74 0.82 9.89
C SER A 143 19.84 0.44 8.87
N ILE A 144 20.30 -0.82 8.88
CA ILE A 144 21.34 -1.31 7.97
C ILE A 144 20.77 -2.30 6.96
N THR A 145 20.06 -3.32 7.43
CA THR A 145 19.60 -4.40 6.55
C THR A 145 18.30 -4.07 5.82
N MET A 146 17.60 -2.99 6.23
CA MET A 146 16.29 -2.59 5.69
C MET A 146 15.28 -3.75 5.71
N ARG A 147 15.29 -4.53 6.79
CA ARG A 147 14.35 -5.63 7.02
C ARG A 147 13.45 -5.31 8.19
N ASN A 148 12.19 -5.61 8.03
CA ASN A 148 11.17 -5.68 9.05
C ASN A 148 10.37 -6.97 8.88
N ARG A 149 9.41 -7.20 9.74
CA ARG A 149 8.44 -8.30 9.63
C ARG A 149 7.03 -7.74 9.75
N SER A 150 6.12 -8.30 8.99
CA SER A 150 4.69 -8.17 9.26
C SER A 150 4.36 -9.08 10.47
N ILE A 151 3.76 -8.49 11.49
CA ILE A 151 3.32 -9.21 12.70
C ILE A 151 2.17 -10.12 12.30
N GLY A 152 2.16 -11.36 12.77
CA GLY A 152 1.10 -12.34 12.50
C GLY A 152 1.12 -12.95 11.09
N PHE A 153 2.09 -12.61 10.21
CA PHE A 153 2.10 -13.07 8.82
C PHE A 153 2.08 -14.59 8.70
N GLY A 154 1.05 -15.12 8.04
CA GLY A 154 0.84 -16.54 7.79
C GLY A 154 0.24 -17.31 8.99
N GLU A 155 0.00 -16.65 10.12
CA GLU A 155 -0.62 -17.27 11.30
C GLU A 155 -2.14 -17.36 11.15
N GLU A 156 -2.76 -18.38 11.75
CA GLU A 156 -4.21 -18.47 11.90
C GLU A 156 -4.68 -17.37 12.86
N ASP A 157 -5.78 -16.69 12.51
CA ASP A 157 -6.36 -15.65 13.39
C ASP A 157 -7.18 -16.30 14.50
N LEU A 158 -6.62 -16.33 15.69
CA LEU A 158 -7.24 -16.84 16.91
C LEU A 158 -7.56 -15.72 17.92
N GLY A 159 -7.54 -14.45 17.47
CA GLY A 159 -7.73 -13.28 18.32
C GLY A 159 -6.45 -12.81 19.05
N GLN A 160 -5.29 -13.44 18.80
CA GLN A 160 -4.02 -13.10 19.45
C GLN A 160 -3.52 -11.68 19.11
N TYR A 161 -4.07 -11.05 18.07
CA TYR A 161 -3.74 -9.69 17.63
C TYR A 161 -4.96 -8.75 17.66
N ASP A 162 -5.94 -9.01 18.54
CA ASP A 162 -7.17 -8.21 18.67
C ASP A 162 -7.01 -6.99 19.60
N LYS A 163 -5.80 -6.43 19.66
CA LYS A 163 -5.52 -5.20 20.40
C LYS A 163 -4.91 -4.16 19.50
N ALA A 164 -5.53 -2.98 19.47
CA ALA A 164 -4.99 -1.82 18.74
C ALA A 164 -3.63 -1.38 19.33
N HIS A 165 -2.68 -1.02 18.47
CA HIS A 165 -1.36 -0.56 18.86
C HIS A 165 -0.68 0.28 17.79
N PRO A 166 0.32 1.12 18.14
CA PRO A 166 1.09 1.85 17.15
C PRO A 166 1.94 0.91 16.29
N THR A 167 2.04 1.22 15.00
CA THR A 167 2.90 0.53 14.03
C THR A 167 3.81 1.54 13.32
N PRO A 168 5.08 1.19 13.03
CA PRO A 168 5.99 2.14 12.40
C PRO A 168 5.62 2.50 10.95
N TYR A 169 4.87 1.64 10.27
CA TYR A 169 4.52 1.81 8.86
C TYR A 169 3.09 1.36 8.59
N ALA A 170 2.44 2.02 7.63
CA ALA A 170 1.17 1.60 7.06
C ALA A 170 1.38 0.44 6.07
N HIS A 171 0.32 -0.33 5.82
CA HIS A 171 0.30 -1.40 4.82
C HIS A 171 -0.38 -0.92 3.54
N GLY A 172 0.28 -1.12 2.40
CA GLY A 172 -0.22 -0.63 1.10
C GLY A 172 -1.56 -1.21 0.65
N ALA A 173 -1.96 -2.38 1.16
CA ALA A 173 -3.25 -2.97 0.77
C ALA A 173 -4.45 -2.25 1.40
N ALA A 174 -4.29 -1.65 2.60
CA ALA A 174 -5.32 -0.81 3.21
C ALA A 174 -4.75 0.11 4.28
N MET A 175 -5.02 1.41 4.16
CA MET A 175 -4.69 2.41 5.17
C MET A 175 -5.67 3.59 5.08
N MET A 176 -6.11 4.08 6.24
CA MET A 176 -6.91 5.30 6.35
C MET A 176 -6.05 6.41 6.93
N VAL A 177 -6.13 7.60 6.34
CA VAL A 177 -5.30 8.76 6.70
C VAL A 177 -6.21 9.98 6.84
N LYS A 178 -6.00 10.82 7.85
CA LYS A 178 -6.68 12.11 7.96
C LYS A 178 -6.24 13.03 6.82
N ARG A 179 -7.15 13.78 6.22
CA ARG A 179 -6.84 14.76 5.16
C ARG A 179 -5.78 15.77 5.60
N GLU A 180 -5.91 16.32 6.80
CA GLU A 180 -4.92 17.26 7.35
C GLU A 180 -3.51 16.71 7.45
N VAL A 181 -3.38 15.38 7.61
CA VAL A 181 -2.09 14.69 7.64
C VAL A 181 -1.48 14.65 6.24
N VAL A 182 -2.30 14.38 5.21
CA VAL A 182 -1.86 14.42 3.81
C VAL A 182 -1.43 15.83 3.43
N GLU A 183 -2.17 16.85 3.84
CA GLU A 183 -1.84 18.26 3.59
C GLU A 183 -0.49 18.65 4.23
N LYS A 184 -0.17 18.13 5.43
CA LYS A 184 1.11 18.39 6.11
C LYS A 184 2.25 17.53 5.62
N ALA A 185 2.02 16.24 5.40
CA ALA A 185 3.06 15.29 5.00
C ALA A 185 3.38 15.34 3.50
N GLY A 186 2.43 15.82 2.70
CA GLY A 186 2.48 15.78 1.24
C GLY A 186 1.95 14.48 0.64
N LEU A 187 1.93 14.44 -0.68
CA LEU A 187 1.45 13.31 -1.47
C LEU A 187 2.37 12.09 -1.35
N MET A 188 1.90 10.93 -1.76
CA MET A 188 2.72 9.72 -1.84
C MET A 188 3.90 9.92 -2.78
N PRO A 189 5.12 9.46 -2.44
CA PRO A 189 6.31 9.69 -3.25
C PRO A 189 6.30 8.84 -4.53
N GLU A 190 6.13 9.49 -5.69
CA GLU A 190 6.00 8.84 -7.01
C GLU A 190 7.32 8.28 -7.55
N CYS A 191 8.47 8.65 -6.95
CA CYS A 191 9.79 8.20 -7.40
C CYS A 191 9.98 6.66 -7.33
N TYR A 192 9.14 5.97 -6.60
CA TYR A 192 9.21 4.51 -6.45
C TYR A 192 8.53 3.76 -7.59
N PHE A 193 7.40 4.22 -8.10
CA PHE A 193 6.49 3.57 -9.04
C PHE A 193 5.75 2.37 -8.44
N LEU A 194 6.49 1.42 -7.80
CA LEU A 194 5.93 0.21 -7.20
C LEU A 194 6.87 -0.31 -6.10
N TYR A 195 6.36 -0.59 -4.92
CA TYR A 195 7.03 -0.97 -3.67
C TYR A 195 7.87 0.13 -3.02
N TYR A 196 7.80 0.26 -1.71
CA TYR A 196 8.44 1.22 -0.83
C TYR A 196 7.76 2.59 -0.73
N GLU A 197 6.82 2.93 -1.62
CA GLU A 197 6.10 4.20 -1.56
C GLU A 197 5.32 4.36 -0.25
N GLU A 198 4.62 3.32 0.21
CA GLU A 198 3.86 3.31 1.46
C GLU A 198 4.77 3.39 2.69
N LEU A 199 5.95 2.78 2.62
CA LEU A 199 6.94 2.85 3.70
C LEU A 199 7.54 4.25 3.81
N ASP A 200 7.91 4.86 2.68
CA ASP A 200 8.46 6.22 2.66
C ASP A 200 7.41 7.26 3.04
N TRP A 201 6.19 7.09 2.55
CA TRP A 201 5.08 7.96 2.95
C TRP A 201 4.78 7.86 4.45
N SER A 202 4.85 6.66 5.02
CA SER A 202 4.76 6.45 6.47
C SER A 202 5.85 7.23 7.22
N MET A 203 7.08 7.26 6.71
CA MET A 203 8.16 8.07 7.26
C MET A 203 7.87 9.57 7.14
N MET A 204 7.31 10.02 6.01
CA MET A 204 6.89 11.42 5.81
C MET A 204 5.81 11.82 6.82
N ILE A 205 4.77 11.00 7.00
CA ILE A 205 3.71 11.21 8.00
C ILE A 205 4.31 11.32 9.41
N ARG A 206 5.18 10.40 9.80
CA ARG A 206 5.79 10.40 11.13
C ARG A 206 6.71 11.59 11.37
N ARG A 207 7.38 12.12 10.35
CA ARG A 207 8.19 13.35 10.44
C ARG A 207 7.36 14.59 10.73
N THR A 208 6.07 14.58 10.41
CA THR A 208 5.15 15.68 10.78
C THR A 208 4.60 15.56 12.21
N GLY A 209 5.05 14.54 12.97
CA GLY A 209 4.68 14.34 14.37
C GLY A 209 3.47 13.44 14.60
N TYR A 210 2.93 12.83 13.54
CA TYR A 210 1.82 11.89 13.66
C TYR A 210 2.29 10.45 13.83
N ASP A 211 1.48 9.67 14.56
CA ASP A 211 1.61 8.23 14.72
C ASP A 211 0.76 7.46 13.70
N ILE A 212 1.17 6.25 13.40
CA ILE A 212 0.43 5.29 12.58
C ILE A 212 0.00 4.14 13.49
N TRP A 213 -1.26 3.71 13.39
CA TRP A 213 -1.83 2.68 14.25
C TRP A 213 -2.34 1.49 13.45
N TYR A 214 -2.42 0.36 14.12
CA TYR A 214 -3.11 -0.85 13.71
C TYR A 214 -4.40 -0.97 14.52
N GLU A 215 -5.55 -1.22 13.87
CA GLU A 215 -6.86 -1.37 14.49
C GLU A 215 -7.54 -2.67 14.02
N PRO A 216 -7.59 -3.70 14.87
CA PRO A 216 -8.08 -5.02 14.49
C PRO A 216 -9.60 -5.15 14.37
N ALA A 217 -10.38 -4.24 14.99
CA ALA A 217 -11.84 -4.30 14.92
C ALA A 217 -12.39 -4.08 13.50
N CYS A 218 -11.58 -3.49 12.62
CA CYS A 218 -11.80 -3.50 11.18
C CYS A 218 -10.91 -4.58 10.54
N THR A 219 -11.51 -5.52 9.81
CA THR A 219 -10.77 -6.59 9.10
C THR A 219 -11.12 -6.57 7.63
N ILE A 220 -10.10 -6.62 6.77
CA ILE A 220 -10.25 -6.79 5.32
C ILE A 220 -9.59 -8.09 4.85
N TYR A 221 -10.05 -8.58 3.71
CA TYR A 221 -9.51 -9.79 3.08
C TYR A 221 -8.86 -9.44 1.75
N HIS A 222 -7.57 -9.71 1.63
CA HIS A 222 -6.75 -9.38 0.47
C HIS A 222 -6.47 -10.64 -0.35
N LYS A 223 -6.82 -10.62 -1.62
CA LYS A 223 -6.63 -11.77 -2.51
C LYS A 223 -5.17 -11.97 -2.86
N GLU A 224 -4.36 -10.90 -2.75
CA GLU A 224 -2.96 -10.85 -3.20
C GLU A 224 -2.88 -11.36 -4.65
N SER A 225 -3.70 -10.78 -5.53
CA SER A 225 -3.68 -11.11 -6.94
C SER A 225 -2.26 -10.87 -7.48
N GLN A 226 -1.68 -11.89 -8.10
CA GLN A 226 -0.26 -11.94 -8.46
C GLN A 226 0.04 -11.10 -9.72
N SER A 227 -0.43 -9.86 -9.77
CA SER A 227 -0.23 -8.96 -10.91
C SER A 227 1.25 -8.76 -11.28
N THR A 228 2.16 -8.96 -10.32
CA THR A 228 3.60 -8.83 -10.55
C THR A 228 4.39 -10.14 -10.45
N GLY A 229 3.78 -11.25 -9.98
CA GLY A 229 4.43 -12.56 -9.76
C GLY A 229 5.54 -12.49 -8.70
N GLN A 230 5.52 -13.41 -7.72
CA GLN A 230 6.47 -13.37 -6.58
C GLN A 230 7.96 -13.42 -6.98
N ASN A 231 8.30 -14.03 -8.12
CA ASN A 231 9.67 -14.17 -8.63
C ASN A 231 9.82 -13.58 -10.05
N SER A 232 9.23 -12.39 -10.29
CA SER A 232 9.32 -11.72 -11.59
C SER A 232 10.53 -10.77 -11.66
N PRO A 233 11.12 -10.58 -12.85
CA PRO A 233 12.17 -9.58 -13.07
C PRO A 233 11.73 -8.16 -12.71
N LEU A 234 10.46 -7.82 -12.98
CA LEU A 234 9.89 -6.52 -12.65
C LEU A 234 9.94 -6.26 -11.14
N ARG A 235 9.46 -7.22 -10.35
CA ARG A 235 9.49 -7.13 -8.88
C ARG A 235 10.93 -7.04 -8.36
N THR A 236 11.84 -7.88 -8.88
CA THR A 236 13.25 -7.88 -8.49
C THR A 236 13.90 -6.53 -8.77
N TYR A 237 13.65 -5.96 -9.95
CA TYR A 237 14.15 -4.64 -10.33
C TYR A 237 13.70 -3.55 -9.36
N TYR A 238 12.38 -3.42 -9.14
CA TYR A 238 11.86 -2.36 -8.28
C TYR A 238 12.27 -2.53 -6.82
N ILE A 239 12.20 -3.74 -6.26
CA ILE A 239 12.64 -3.96 -4.88
C ILE A 239 14.12 -3.62 -4.70
N THR A 240 14.99 -3.98 -5.64
CA THR A 240 16.42 -3.67 -5.57
C THR A 240 16.67 -2.16 -5.65
N ARG A 241 16.13 -1.48 -6.67
CA ARG A 241 16.28 -0.04 -6.86
C ARG A 241 15.69 0.75 -5.69
N ASN A 242 14.46 0.42 -5.33
CA ASN A 242 13.67 1.19 -4.36
C ASN A 242 14.17 1.03 -2.93
N ARG A 243 14.74 -0.13 -2.57
CA ARG A 243 15.40 -0.30 -1.28
C ARG A 243 16.60 0.64 -1.13
N LEU A 244 17.40 0.80 -2.17
CA LEU A 244 18.52 1.74 -2.18
C LEU A 244 18.03 3.19 -2.14
N LEU A 245 17.00 3.52 -2.90
CA LEU A 245 16.39 4.84 -2.91
C LEU A 245 15.75 5.18 -1.54
N PHE A 246 15.09 4.22 -0.89
CA PHE A 246 14.54 4.40 0.46
C PHE A 246 15.65 4.69 1.48
N VAL A 247 16.76 3.96 1.42
CA VAL A 247 17.96 4.22 2.24
C VAL A 247 18.49 5.63 2.01
N GLN A 248 18.57 6.07 0.75
CA GLN A 248 19.03 7.42 0.40
C GLN A 248 18.16 8.51 1.04
N ARG A 249 16.85 8.34 1.01
CA ARG A 249 15.87 9.33 1.47
C ARG A 249 15.67 9.34 2.98
N ASN A 250 15.90 8.20 3.64
CA ASN A 250 15.46 8.00 5.03
C ASN A 250 16.58 7.75 6.03
N ASN A 251 17.77 7.33 5.59
CA ASN A 251 18.85 7.02 6.51
C ASN A 251 19.84 8.20 6.72
N PRO A 252 20.33 8.41 7.97
CA PRO A 252 21.47 9.26 8.22
C PRO A 252 22.71 8.80 7.43
N THR A 253 23.61 9.74 7.14
CA THR A 253 24.77 9.52 6.24
C THR A 253 25.58 8.27 6.58
N PHE A 254 25.95 8.07 7.84
CA PHE A 254 26.73 6.91 8.25
C PHE A 254 26.02 5.58 8.00
N SER A 255 24.79 5.41 8.51
CA SER A 255 24.01 4.18 8.29
C SER A 255 23.63 3.98 6.82
N ARG A 256 23.52 5.05 6.03
CA ARG A 256 23.29 5.01 4.59
C ARG A 256 24.41 4.26 3.86
N TYR A 257 25.66 4.62 4.09
CA TYR A 257 26.80 3.94 3.46
C TYR A 257 26.96 2.49 3.94
N LEU A 258 26.72 2.21 5.22
CA LEU A 258 26.69 0.83 5.72
C LEU A 258 25.59 0.00 5.05
N SER A 259 24.39 0.59 4.85
CA SER A 259 23.30 -0.06 4.13
C SER A 259 23.66 -0.34 2.66
N TYR A 260 24.27 0.60 1.98
CA TYR A 260 24.73 0.38 0.60
C TYR A 260 25.76 -0.73 0.51
N GLY A 261 26.77 -0.74 1.39
CA GLY A 261 27.75 -1.82 1.48
C GLY A 261 27.09 -3.17 1.70
N TYR A 262 26.13 -3.25 2.64
CA TYR A 262 25.38 -4.47 2.90
C TYR A 262 24.50 -4.89 1.72
N LEU A 263 23.71 -3.98 1.17
CA LEU A 263 22.72 -4.31 0.12
C LEU A 263 23.39 -4.64 -1.22
N ILE A 264 24.41 -3.91 -1.61
CA ILE A 264 25.12 -4.12 -2.88
C ILE A 264 26.19 -5.21 -2.72
N GLY A 265 27.03 -5.12 -1.65
CA GLY A 265 28.16 -6.01 -1.47
C GLY A 265 27.80 -7.41 -0.98
N MET A 266 26.74 -7.55 -0.17
CA MET A 266 26.33 -8.83 0.39
C MET A 266 25.04 -9.36 -0.21
N VAL A 267 23.95 -8.58 -0.18
CA VAL A 267 22.62 -9.07 -0.60
C VAL A 267 22.56 -9.29 -2.09
N ALA A 268 22.97 -8.31 -2.91
CA ALA A 268 22.95 -8.44 -4.36
C ALA A 268 23.89 -9.57 -4.84
N VAL A 269 25.09 -9.69 -4.26
CA VAL A 269 26.04 -10.77 -4.60
C VAL A 269 25.43 -12.13 -4.26
N ARG A 270 24.88 -12.31 -3.06
CA ARG A 270 24.18 -13.54 -2.66
C ARG A 270 23.05 -13.89 -3.63
N ASP A 271 22.21 -12.91 -3.96
CA ASP A 271 21.05 -13.13 -4.82
C ASP A 271 21.48 -13.44 -6.26
N MET A 272 22.53 -12.80 -6.77
CA MET A 272 23.11 -13.12 -8.08
C MET A 272 23.66 -14.57 -8.12
N LEU A 273 24.39 -15.01 -7.10
CA LEU A 273 24.87 -16.40 -6.99
C LEU A 273 23.67 -17.38 -6.98
N LYS A 274 22.64 -17.08 -6.18
CA LYS A 274 21.40 -17.86 -6.17
C LYS A 274 20.75 -17.95 -7.55
N TYR A 275 20.67 -16.82 -8.27
CA TYR A 275 20.08 -16.78 -9.62
C TYR A 275 20.90 -17.57 -10.63
N CYS A 276 22.23 -17.54 -10.53
CA CYS A 276 23.09 -18.39 -11.37
C CYS A 276 22.82 -19.88 -11.12
N ILE A 277 22.77 -20.30 -9.84
CA ILE A 277 22.48 -21.70 -9.46
C ILE A 277 21.12 -22.15 -10.01
N HIS A 278 20.09 -21.29 -9.89
CA HIS A 278 18.73 -21.60 -10.34
C HIS A 278 18.48 -21.29 -11.83
N ARG A 279 19.51 -20.96 -12.60
CA ARG A 279 19.45 -20.63 -14.04
C ARG A 279 18.42 -19.52 -14.34
N ARG A 280 18.40 -18.46 -13.51
CA ARG A 280 17.52 -17.30 -13.65
C ARG A 280 18.32 -16.02 -13.99
N PRO A 281 18.95 -15.94 -15.20
CA PRO A 281 19.72 -14.77 -15.61
C PRO A 281 18.88 -13.51 -15.74
N ASP A 282 17.56 -13.65 -15.98
CA ASP A 282 16.58 -12.59 -16.00
C ASP A 282 16.50 -11.82 -14.66
N LEU A 283 16.55 -12.53 -13.53
CA LEU A 283 16.55 -11.92 -12.19
C LEU A 283 17.91 -11.27 -11.88
N ALA A 284 19.02 -11.90 -12.28
CA ALA A 284 20.35 -11.30 -12.13
C ALA A 284 20.44 -9.97 -12.92
N GLN A 285 19.97 -9.96 -14.16
CA GLN A 285 19.92 -8.74 -14.98
C GLN A 285 19.01 -7.66 -14.36
N ALA A 286 17.87 -8.05 -13.80
CA ALA A 286 16.96 -7.12 -13.11
C ALA A 286 17.62 -6.48 -11.89
N THR A 287 18.39 -7.25 -11.11
CA THR A 287 19.15 -6.74 -9.96
C THR A 287 20.21 -5.73 -10.40
N ILE A 288 21.01 -6.05 -11.42
CA ILE A 288 22.02 -5.14 -11.97
C ILE A 288 21.39 -3.85 -12.49
N LYS A 289 20.30 -3.95 -13.26
CA LYS A 289 19.56 -2.78 -13.74
C LYS A 289 19.01 -1.92 -12.60
N GLY A 290 18.50 -2.55 -11.53
CA GLY A 290 18.01 -1.84 -10.35
C GLY A 290 19.10 -1.00 -9.67
N ILE A 291 20.28 -1.60 -9.45
CA ILE A 291 21.44 -0.90 -8.87
C ILE A 291 21.92 0.22 -9.82
N TYR A 292 22.08 -0.09 -11.10
CA TYR A 292 22.54 0.89 -12.10
C TYR A 292 21.63 2.13 -12.18
N HIS A 293 20.29 1.91 -12.27
CA HIS A 293 19.36 3.03 -12.34
C HIS A 293 19.31 3.84 -11.04
N PHE A 294 19.47 3.19 -9.89
CA PHE A 294 19.61 3.91 -8.63
C PHE A 294 20.86 4.83 -8.65
N ILE A 295 22.03 4.31 -9.04
CA ILE A 295 23.28 5.10 -9.09
C ILE A 295 23.13 6.26 -10.07
N LYS A 296 22.59 6.02 -11.26
CA LYS A 296 22.38 7.07 -12.27
C LYS A 296 21.44 8.17 -11.78
N SER A 297 20.31 7.82 -11.14
CA SER A 297 19.37 8.80 -10.60
C SER A 297 19.88 9.56 -9.38
N SER A 298 20.89 9.05 -8.69
CA SER A 298 21.51 9.71 -7.52
C SER A 298 22.65 10.66 -7.90
N ALA A 299 23.12 10.57 -9.15
CA ALA A 299 24.19 11.42 -9.68
C ALA A 299 23.68 12.63 -10.48
N SER A 300 22.38 12.65 -10.81
CA SER A 300 21.65 13.76 -11.41
C SER A 300 20.88 14.57 -10.35
#